data_9bdba4b921a7bf8ea9667b7eeba2e043
#
_entry.id   9bdba4b921a7bf8ea9667b7eeba2e043
#
_cell.length_a   1.000
_cell.length_b   1.000
_cell.length_c   1.000
_cell.angle_alpha   90.00
_cell.angle_beta   90.00
_cell.angle_gamma   90.00
#
_symmetry.space_group_name_H-M   'P 1'
#
loop_
_entity.id
_entity.type
_entity.pdbx_description
1 polymer ?
#
loop_
_entity_poly.entity_id
_entity_poly.type
_entity_poly.pdbx_seq_one_letter_code
_entity_poly.pdbx_strand_id
1 'polypeptide(L)' 'MHRELIRDGLLVTLAGRYKEDPVQFVTLSKQTLDSAVAREAVAELRNEGYVEEQVRGVIRLTPRGYRAYRNEPLPYAYKN' A
#
# COMPACT_ATOMS: atom_id res chain seq x y z
N MET A 1 9.48 10.70 -9.40
CA MET A 1 10.14 9.52 -9.27
C MET A 1 10.01 8.90 -7.94
N HIS A 2 9.87 9.66 -6.97
CA HIS A 2 9.71 9.13 -5.65
C HIS A 2 8.36 8.52 -5.41
N ARG A 3 7.40 8.87 -6.24
CA ARG A 3 6.06 8.36 -6.10
C ARG A 3 5.99 6.84 -6.22
N GLU A 4 6.75 6.28 -7.16
CA GLU A 4 6.74 4.83 -7.32
C GLU A 4 7.37 4.12 -6.14
N LEU A 5 8.42 4.70 -5.59
CA LEU A 5 9.05 4.12 -4.41
C LEU A 5 8.11 4.15 -3.21
N ILE A 6 7.38 5.23 -3.05
CA ILE A 6 6.44 5.35 -1.96
C ILE A 6 5.29 4.35 -2.14
N ARG A 7 4.78 4.24 -3.35
CA ARG A 7 3.73 3.29 -3.66
C ARG A 7 4.18 1.86 -3.34
N ASP A 8 5.39 1.51 -3.80
CA ASP A 8 5.92 0.17 -3.57
C ASP A 8 6.16 -0.08 -2.09
N GLY A 9 6.66 0.92 -1.37
CA GLY A 9 6.87 0.79 0.06
C GLY A 9 5.58 0.55 0.81
N LEU A 10 4.52 1.26 0.41
CA LEU A 10 3.21 1.05 1.00
C LEU A 10 2.72 -0.38 0.76
N LEU A 11 2.90 -0.87 -0.47
CA LEU A 11 2.48 -2.22 -0.79
C LEU A 11 3.21 -3.27 0.03
N VAL A 12 4.51 -3.10 0.20
CA VAL A 12 5.29 -4.04 0.99
C VAL A 12 4.81 -4.05 2.44
N THR A 13 4.62 -2.86 3.00
CA THR A 13 4.17 -2.75 4.38
C THR A 13 2.78 -3.36 4.56
N LEU A 14 1.88 -3.02 3.66
CA LEU A 14 0.51 -3.52 3.76
C LEU A 14 0.43 -5.02 3.51
N ALA A 15 1.29 -5.53 2.63
CA ALA A 15 1.32 -6.96 2.36
C ALA A 15 1.78 -7.73 3.60
N GLY A 16 2.75 -7.19 4.33
CA GLY A 16 3.20 -7.81 5.57
C GLY A 16 2.08 -7.89 6.58
N ARG A 17 1.31 -6.81 6.72
CA ARG A 17 0.17 -6.82 7.64
C ARG A 17 -0.93 -7.75 7.16
N TYR A 18 -1.17 -7.79 5.86
CA TYR A 18 -2.17 -8.68 5.30
C TYR A 18 -1.86 -10.14 5.63
N LYS A 19 -0.60 -10.51 5.57
CA LYS A 19 -0.21 -11.87 5.90
C LYS A 19 -0.48 -12.22 7.35
N GLU A 20 -0.34 -11.25 8.23
CA GLU A 20 -0.60 -11.47 9.65
C GLU A 20 -2.08 -11.47 9.96
N ASP A 21 -2.82 -10.53 9.38
CA ASP A 21 -4.25 -10.40 9.64
C ASP A 21 -4.88 -9.63 8.48
N PRO A 22 -5.48 -10.33 7.51
CA PRO A 22 -5.98 -9.67 6.30
C PRO A 22 -7.14 -8.71 6.53
N VAL A 23 -7.77 -8.75 7.68
CA VAL A 23 -8.89 -7.83 7.93
C VAL A 23 -8.48 -6.60 8.72
N GLN A 24 -7.26 -6.58 9.26
CA GLN A 24 -6.86 -5.48 10.10
C GLN A 24 -6.42 -4.28 9.27
N PHE A 25 -6.88 -3.11 9.66
CA PHE A 25 -6.47 -1.87 9.01
C PHE A 25 -5.17 -1.36 9.60
N VAL A 26 -4.43 -0.62 8.81
CA VAL A 26 -3.16 0.00 9.20
C VAL A 26 -3.37 1.51 9.24
N THR A 27 -2.98 2.14 10.34
CA THR A 27 -3.07 3.58 10.45
C THR A 27 -1.77 4.21 9.98
N LEU A 28 -1.85 5.05 8.96
CA LEU A 28 -0.68 5.73 8.43
C LEU A 28 -0.24 6.83 9.38
N SER A 29 1.06 7.09 9.45
CA SER A 29 1.59 8.14 10.30
C SER A 29 1.16 9.50 9.79
N LYS A 30 1.18 10.48 10.70
CA LYS A 30 0.86 11.84 10.32
C LYS A 30 1.82 12.36 9.26
N GLN A 31 3.09 12.00 9.38
CA GLN A 31 4.09 12.39 8.40
C GLN A 31 3.72 11.90 7.00
N THR A 32 3.29 10.65 6.92
CA THR A 32 2.87 10.08 5.65
C THR A 32 1.64 10.82 5.12
N LEU A 33 0.69 11.10 5.99
CA LEU A 33 -0.54 11.79 5.58
C LEU A 33 -0.29 13.21 5.12
N ASP A 34 0.77 13.83 5.63
CA ASP A 34 1.11 15.20 5.23
C ASP A 34 1.81 15.24 3.89
N SER A 35 2.26 14.12 3.39
CA SER A 35 2.97 14.06 2.11
C SER A 35 1.96 13.97 0.96
N ALA A 36 2.01 14.94 0.06
CA ALA A 36 1.14 14.92 -1.12
C ALA A 36 1.42 13.70 -1.97
N VAL A 37 2.69 13.32 -2.09
CA VAL A 37 3.06 12.15 -2.90
C VAL A 37 2.49 10.88 -2.31
N ALA A 38 2.55 10.75 -0.98
CA ALA A 38 2.00 9.57 -0.33
C ALA A 38 0.48 9.51 -0.47
N ARG A 39 -0.19 10.66 -0.34
CA ARG A 39 -1.64 10.70 -0.51
C ARG A 39 -2.05 10.31 -1.92
N GLU A 40 -1.28 10.76 -2.91
CA GLU A 40 -1.54 10.38 -4.30
C GLU A 40 -1.35 8.89 -4.53
N ALA A 41 -0.32 8.33 -3.90
CA ALA A 41 -0.07 6.90 -4.01
C ALA A 41 -1.22 6.08 -3.42
N VAL A 42 -1.72 6.51 -2.25
CA VAL A 42 -2.85 5.83 -1.63
C VAL A 42 -4.09 5.94 -2.52
N ALA A 43 -4.34 7.12 -3.08
CA ALA A 43 -5.49 7.31 -3.96
C ALA A 43 -5.41 6.42 -5.19
N GLU A 44 -4.22 6.31 -5.75
CA GLU A 44 -3.98 5.46 -6.90
C GLU A 44 -4.30 4.00 -6.58
N LEU A 45 -3.76 3.52 -5.47
CA LEU A 45 -3.98 2.15 -5.05
C LEU A 45 -5.45 1.88 -4.75
N ARG A 46 -6.12 2.85 -4.17
CA ARG A 46 -7.55 2.73 -3.90
C ARG A 46 -8.34 2.64 -5.20
N ASN A 47 -8.00 3.50 -6.16
CA ASN A 47 -8.70 3.52 -7.44
C ASN A 47 -8.50 2.22 -8.21
N GLU A 48 -7.37 1.58 -8.03
CA GLU A 48 -7.08 0.30 -8.67
C GLU A 48 -7.76 -0.87 -7.96
N GLY A 49 -8.34 -0.62 -6.80
CA GLY A 49 -8.97 -1.67 -6.03
C GLY A 49 -8.00 -2.49 -5.22
N TYR A 50 -6.78 -1.99 -5.05
CA TYR A 50 -5.74 -2.71 -4.32
C TYR A 50 -5.76 -2.38 -2.84
N VAL A 51 -6.34 -1.25 -2.47
CA VAL A 51 -6.37 -0.76 -1.10
C VAL A 51 -7.77 -0.30 -0.77
N GLU A 52 -8.17 -0.55 0.46
CA GLU A 52 -9.44 -0.13 1.01
C GLU A 52 -9.17 0.90 2.10
N GLU A 53 -9.88 2.00 2.09
CA GLU A 53 -9.67 3.05 3.08
C GLU A 53 -10.94 3.22 3.91
N GLN A 54 -10.83 2.96 5.21
CA GLN A 54 -11.97 3.04 6.09
C GLN A 54 -12.30 4.50 6.44
N VAL A 55 -11.27 5.19 6.92
CA VAL A 55 -11.30 6.64 7.10
C VAL A 55 -9.95 7.12 6.64
N ARG A 56 -9.81 8.42 6.50
CA ARG A 56 -8.57 8.98 5.98
C ARG A 56 -7.36 8.44 6.74
N GLY A 57 -6.47 7.80 6.03
CA GLY A 57 -5.23 7.31 6.60
C GLY A 57 -5.31 5.95 7.27
N VAL A 58 -6.48 5.32 7.27
CA VAL A 58 -6.65 3.99 7.86
C VAL A 58 -6.98 3.04 6.73
N ILE A 59 -5.99 2.28 6.29
CA ILE A 59 -6.07 1.51 5.06
C ILE A 59 -5.66 0.06 5.25
N ARG A 60 -6.05 -0.75 4.31
CA ARG A 60 -5.58 -2.14 4.28
C ARG A 60 -5.58 -2.63 2.84
N LEU A 61 -4.76 -3.63 2.59
CA LEU A 61 -4.72 -4.25 1.27
C LEU A 61 -5.99 -5.07 1.07
N THR A 62 -6.47 -5.10 -0.14
CA THR A 62 -7.57 -5.99 -0.50
C THR A 62 -6.99 -7.32 -0.98
N PRO A 63 -7.82 -8.38 -1.11
CA PRO A 63 -7.32 -9.63 -1.71
C PRO A 63 -6.78 -9.39 -3.12
N ARG A 64 -7.41 -8.50 -3.87
CA ARG A 64 -6.93 -8.13 -5.20
C ARG A 64 -5.55 -7.49 -5.12
N GLY A 65 -5.36 -6.59 -4.15
CA GLY A 65 -4.07 -5.93 -3.98
C GLY A 65 -2.98 -6.88 -3.57
N TYR A 66 -3.30 -7.80 -2.69
CA TYR A 66 -2.31 -8.78 -2.25
C TYR A 66 -1.91 -9.70 -3.41
N ARG A 67 -2.87 -10.09 -4.22
CA ARG A 67 -2.60 -10.91 -5.40
C ARG A 67 -1.69 -10.18 -6.38
N ALA A 68 -1.99 -8.91 -6.62
CA ALA A 68 -1.17 -8.10 -7.52
C ALA A 68 0.24 -7.95 -6.99
N TYR A 69 0.37 -7.72 -5.69
CA TYR A 69 1.68 -7.60 -5.05
C TYR A 69 2.50 -8.88 -5.26
N ARG A 70 1.87 -10.04 -5.10
CA ARG A 70 2.58 -11.31 -5.24
C ARG A 70 2.97 -11.59 -6.67
N ASN A 71 2.19 -11.13 -7.62
CA ASN A 71 2.40 -11.46 -9.03
C ASN A 71 3.27 -10.46 -9.77
N GLU A 72 3.41 -9.26 -9.22
CA GLU A 72 4.18 -8.20 -9.85
C GLU A 72 5.38 -7.85 -8.99
N PRO A 73 6.54 -8.40 -9.31
CA PRO A 73 7.73 -8.12 -8.50
C PRO A 73 8.03 -6.64 -8.48
N LEU A 74 8.39 -6.15 -7.30
CA LEU A 74 8.78 -4.77 -7.15
C LEU A 74 10.26 -4.63 -7.46
N PRO A 75 10.68 -3.52 -8.08
CA PRO A 75 12.07 -3.38 -8.52
C PRO A 75 13.09 -3.61 -7.41
N TYR A 76 12.84 -3.12 -6.22
CA TYR A 76 13.81 -3.28 -5.16
C TYR A 76 13.68 -4.60 -4.42
N ALA A 77 12.65 -5.36 -4.70
CA ALA A 77 12.45 -6.66 -4.09
C ALA A 77 12.94 -7.79 -4.95
N TYR A 78 13.46 -7.44 -6.08
CA TYR A 78 13.73 -8.40 -7.04
C TYR A 78 15.02 -9.05 -6.88
N LYS A 79 15.49 -9.64 -6.44
CA LYS A 79 16.54 -10.02 -6.35
C LYS A 79 16.91 -11.01 -6.20
N ASN A 80 17.09 -11.41 -6.26
CA ASN A 80 17.37 -12.18 -6.12
C ASN A 80 17.75 -12.77 -6.10
#